data_b4d0e9be491990bd7e2a9cc7cc9b2729
#
_entry.id   b4d0e9be491990bd7e2a9cc7cc9b2729
#
_cell.length_a   1.000
_cell.length_b   1.000
_cell.length_c   1.000
_cell.angle_alpha   90.00
_cell.angle_beta   90.00
_cell.angle_gamma   90.00
#
_symmetry.space_group_name_H-M   'P 1'
#
loop_
_entity.id
_entity.type
_entity.pdbx_description
1 polymer ?
#
loop_
_entity_poly.entity_id
_entity_poly.type
_entity_poly.pdbx_seq_one_letter_code
_entity_poly.pdbx_strand_id
1 'polypeptide(L)'
;VLARAIGPSLTAVGVPNALQDPTLELHNASGTTIASNDNWKTDQQTQITATGLAPGDDRESAILSAPLAPGNYTAIVRGTGTNTGVAVVEIFQLP
;
A
#
# COMPACT_ATOMS: atom_id res chain seq x y z
N VAL A 1 -7.64 7.94 5.59
CA VAL A 1 -6.23 7.57 5.64
C VAL A 1 -5.75 7.06 4.29
N LEU A 2 -4.48 7.22 4.01
CA LEU A 2 -3.82 6.61 2.87
C LEU A 2 -2.83 5.57 3.39
N ALA A 3 -2.97 4.32 2.93
CA ALA A 3 -2.00 3.27 3.15
C ALA A 3 -1.29 2.97 1.85
N ARG A 4 0.04 2.78 1.88
CA ARG A 4 0.78 2.41 0.68
C ARG A 4 1.87 1.39 0.99
N ALA A 5 2.11 0.50 0.05
CA ALA A 5 3.17 -0.49 0.11
C ALA A 5 4.21 -0.15 -0.96
N ILE A 6 5.42 0.16 -0.51
CA ILE A 6 6.53 0.57 -1.35
C ILE A 6 7.51 -0.60 -1.48
N GLY A 7 7.82 -0.97 -2.69
CA GLY A 7 8.77 -2.03 -3.00
C GLY A 7 9.78 -1.59 -4.05
N PRO A 8 9.41 -1.55 -5.36
CA PRO A 8 10.35 -1.21 -6.41
C PRO A 8 11.08 0.12 -6.22
N SER A 9 10.42 1.14 -5.66
CA SER A 9 11.03 2.44 -5.40
C SER A 9 12.18 2.37 -4.41
N LEU A 10 12.24 1.33 -3.57
CA LEU A 10 13.33 1.14 -2.60
C LEU A 10 14.66 0.83 -3.29
N THR A 11 14.62 0.24 -4.48
CA THR A 11 15.84 -0.04 -5.26
C THR A 11 16.58 1.25 -5.57
N ALA A 12 15.86 2.32 -5.88
CA ALA A 12 16.46 3.62 -6.21
C ALA A 12 17.17 4.27 -5.02
N VAL A 13 16.81 3.90 -3.78
CA VAL A 13 17.45 4.43 -2.57
C VAL A 13 18.43 3.41 -1.95
N GLY A 14 18.81 2.37 -2.69
CA GLY A 14 19.88 1.47 -2.32
C GLY A 14 19.47 0.27 -1.47
N VAL A 15 18.18 -0.05 -1.37
CA VAL A 15 17.71 -1.23 -0.64
C VAL A 15 17.89 -2.46 -1.52
N PRO A 16 18.70 -3.45 -1.10
CA PRO A 16 18.82 -4.70 -1.86
C PRO A 16 17.59 -5.57 -1.67
N ASN A 17 17.28 -6.39 -2.67
CA ASN A 17 16.17 -7.34 -2.63
C ASN A 17 14.82 -6.68 -2.36
N ALA A 18 14.56 -5.50 -2.91
CA ALA A 18 13.26 -4.85 -2.80
C ALA A 18 12.17 -5.72 -3.42
N LEU A 19 11.03 -5.82 -2.75
CA LEU A 19 9.87 -6.54 -3.25
C LEU A 19 9.36 -5.86 -4.52
N GLN A 20 9.27 -6.59 -5.64
CA GLN A 20 9.04 -6.00 -6.96
C GLN A 20 7.56 -5.80 -7.29
N ASP A 21 6.67 -6.52 -6.64
CA ASP A 21 5.23 -6.41 -6.92
C ASP A 21 4.43 -6.63 -5.63
N PRO A 22 4.39 -5.61 -4.74
CA PRO A 22 3.67 -5.73 -3.49
C PRO A 22 2.16 -5.65 -3.68
N THR A 23 1.41 -6.44 -2.91
CA THR A 23 -0.03 -6.27 -2.72
C THR A 23 -0.29 -5.76 -1.31
N LEU A 24 -1.39 -5.04 -1.14
CA LEU A 24 -1.76 -4.43 0.14
C LEU A 24 -3.19 -4.80 0.50
N GLU A 25 -3.40 -5.25 1.74
CA GLU A 25 -4.72 -5.50 2.30
C GLU A 25 -4.87 -4.71 3.59
N LEU A 26 -6.05 -4.11 3.79
CA LEU A 26 -6.41 -3.46 5.04
C LEU A 26 -7.47 -4.30 5.73
N HIS A 27 -7.23 -4.68 6.99
CA HIS A 27 -8.10 -5.52 7.79
C HIS A 27 -8.58 -4.75 9.03
N ASN A 28 -9.83 -5.00 9.44
CA ASN A 28 -10.34 -4.45 10.70
C ASN A 28 -9.96 -5.35 11.89
N ALA A 29 -10.41 -4.98 13.09
CA ALA A 29 -10.09 -5.70 14.33
C ALA A 29 -10.61 -7.15 14.33
N SER A 30 -11.65 -7.44 13.55
CA SER A 30 -12.20 -8.80 13.43
C SER A 30 -11.44 -9.65 12.41
N GLY A 31 -10.41 -9.09 11.74
CA GLY A 31 -9.67 -9.78 10.71
C GLY A 31 -10.34 -9.75 9.35
N THR A 32 -11.42 -9.00 9.17
CA THR A 32 -12.11 -8.88 7.87
C THR A 32 -11.32 -7.93 6.98
N THR A 33 -11.06 -8.35 5.73
CA THR A 33 -10.46 -7.48 4.72
C THR A 33 -11.48 -6.42 4.30
N ILE A 34 -11.18 -5.16 4.57
CA ILE A 34 -12.07 -4.03 4.24
C ILE A 34 -11.65 -3.30 2.98
N ALA A 35 -10.41 -3.47 2.54
CA ALA A 35 -9.90 -2.94 1.28
C ALA A 35 -8.65 -3.69 0.86
N SER A 36 -8.39 -3.72 -0.45
CA SER A 36 -7.18 -4.33 -0.99
C SER A 36 -6.77 -3.62 -2.28
N ASN A 37 -5.48 -3.69 -2.61
CA ASN A 37 -4.96 -3.13 -3.86
C ASN A 37 -3.68 -3.88 -4.26
N ASP A 38 -3.51 -4.11 -5.57
CA ASP A 38 -2.28 -4.66 -6.14
C ASP A 38 -1.45 -3.53 -6.78
N ASN A 39 -2.05 -2.78 -7.71
CA ASN A 39 -1.38 -1.67 -8.39
C ASN A 39 -2.19 -0.41 -8.15
N TRP A 40 -1.54 0.64 -7.62
CA TRP A 40 -2.27 1.83 -7.18
C TRP A 40 -3.04 2.55 -8.29
N LYS A 41 -2.59 2.41 -9.55
CA LYS A 41 -3.26 3.05 -10.68
C LYS A 41 -4.54 2.35 -11.14
N THR A 42 -4.83 1.14 -10.66
CA THR A 42 -5.99 0.39 -11.17
C THR A 42 -7.31 0.78 -10.53
N ASP A 43 -7.31 1.31 -9.30
CA ASP A 43 -8.54 1.57 -8.56
C ASP A 43 -8.77 3.06 -8.28
N GLN A 44 -7.83 3.73 -7.62
CA GLN A 44 -8.04 5.07 -7.09
C GLN A 44 -6.97 6.06 -7.57
N GLN A 45 -6.49 5.89 -8.80
CA GLN A 45 -5.37 6.68 -9.33
C GLN A 45 -5.56 8.19 -9.16
N THR A 46 -6.71 8.72 -9.56
CA THR A 46 -6.97 10.16 -9.52
C THR A 46 -6.99 10.68 -8.08
N GLN A 47 -7.67 9.96 -7.19
CA GLN A 47 -7.79 10.35 -5.79
C GLN A 47 -6.44 10.27 -5.07
N ILE A 48 -5.67 9.22 -5.33
CA ILE A 48 -4.35 9.04 -4.73
C ILE A 48 -3.38 10.10 -5.24
N THR A 49 -3.38 10.38 -6.53
CA THR A 49 -2.55 11.45 -7.12
C THR A 49 -2.85 12.80 -6.47
N ALA A 50 -4.12 13.09 -6.20
CA ALA A 50 -4.53 14.36 -5.59
C ALA A 50 -4.00 14.52 -4.16
N THR A 51 -3.64 13.43 -3.45
CA THR A 51 -3.06 13.53 -2.11
C THR A 51 -1.62 14.03 -2.11
N GLY A 52 -0.92 13.96 -3.25
CA GLY A 52 0.51 14.24 -3.33
C GLY A 52 1.39 13.12 -2.78
N LEU A 53 0.81 11.97 -2.42
CA LEU A 53 1.51 10.85 -1.78
C LEU A 53 1.46 9.58 -2.63
N ALA A 54 1.23 9.69 -3.93
CA ALA A 54 1.20 8.55 -4.83
C ALA A 54 2.54 7.81 -4.80
N PRO A 55 2.52 6.46 -4.84
CA PRO A 55 3.75 5.69 -4.96
C PRO A 55 4.55 6.06 -6.20
N GLY A 56 5.87 5.89 -6.14
CA GLY A 56 6.77 6.24 -7.23
C GLY A 56 6.84 5.22 -8.36
N ASP A 57 6.27 4.04 -8.20
CA ASP A 57 6.31 2.96 -9.19
C ASP A 57 4.92 2.39 -9.39
N ASP A 58 4.57 2.05 -10.65
CA ASP A 58 3.24 1.56 -11.02
C ASP A 58 2.90 0.21 -10.36
N ARG A 59 3.89 -0.56 -9.98
CA ARG A 59 3.71 -1.87 -9.34
C ARG A 59 3.46 -1.77 -7.85
N GLU A 60 3.58 -0.60 -7.26
CA GLU A 60 3.35 -0.38 -5.84
C GLU A 60 1.86 -0.26 -5.55
N SER A 61 1.46 -0.55 -4.32
CA SER A 61 0.05 -0.60 -3.92
C SER A 61 -0.30 0.60 -3.05
N ALA A 62 -1.54 1.08 -3.17
CA ALA A 62 -2.06 2.10 -2.28
C ALA A 62 -3.58 1.97 -2.12
N ILE A 63 -4.04 2.27 -0.93
CA ILE A 63 -5.46 2.28 -0.56
C ILE A 63 -5.77 3.63 0.07
N LEU A 64 -6.70 4.37 -0.53
CA LEU A 64 -7.24 5.59 0.05
C LEU A 64 -8.59 5.25 0.68
N SER A 65 -8.66 5.28 2.00
CA SER A 65 -9.84 4.93 2.76
C SER A 65 -10.54 6.19 3.28
N ALA A 66 -11.87 6.16 3.32
CA ALA A 66 -12.65 7.13 4.10
C ALA A 66 -12.20 7.06 5.57
N PRO A 67 -12.49 8.10 6.39
CA PRO A 67 -12.13 8.05 7.80
C PRO A 67 -12.61 6.76 8.45
N LEU A 68 -11.69 6.08 9.14
CA LEU A 68 -11.98 4.82 9.81
C LEU A 68 -12.53 5.09 11.21
N ALA A 69 -13.52 4.27 11.63
CA ALA A 69 -13.99 4.30 13.00
C ALA A 69 -12.84 3.96 13.96
N PRO A 70 -12.86 4.48 15.22
CA PRO A 70 -11.84 4.09 16.19
C PRO A 70 -11.78 2.57 16.37
N GLY A 71 -10.56 2.02 16.40
CA GLY A 71 -10.36 0.58 16.52
C GLY A 71 -8.97 0.18 16.08
N ASN A 72 -8.74 -1.13 16.08
CA ASN A 72 -7.48 -1.70 15.64
C ASN A 72 -7.60 -2.13 14.16
N TYR A 73 -6.59 -1.81 13.38
CA TYR A 73 -6.53 -2.16 11.96
C TYR A 73 -5.17 -2.76 11.65
N THR A 74 -5.13 -3.64 10.66
CA THR A 74 -3.89 -4.29 10.22
C THR A 74 -3.72 -4.06 8.73
N ALA A 75 -2.56 -3.58 8.32
CA ALA A 75 -2.16 -3.51 6.92
C ALA A 75 -1.22 -4.68 6.62
N ILE A 76 -1.55 -5.49 5.62
CA ILE A 76 -0.77 -6.66 5.25
C ILE A 76 -0.19 -6.46 3.86
N VAL A 77 1.13 -6.62 3.73
CA VAL A 77 1.83 -6.58 2.45
C VAL A 77 2.27 -7.98 2.09
N ARG A 78 2.03 -8.36 0.83
CA ARG A 78 2.51 -9.62 0.27
C ARG A 78 3.11 -9.38 -1.09
N GLY A 79 4.00 -10.28 -1.52
CA GLY A 79 4.44 -10.32 -2.91
C GLY A 79 3.43 -11.06 -3.78
N THR A 80 3.23 -10.58 -4.99
CA THR A 80 2.38 -11.25 -5.98
C THR A 80 3.03 -12.58 -6.39
N GLY A 81 2.25 -13.66 -6.41
CA GLY A 81 2.76 -14.99 -6.77
C GLY A 81 3.88 -15.45 -5.84
N THR A 82 5.05 -15.72 -6.41
CA THR A 82 6.24 -16.17 -5.66
C THR A 82 7.20 -15.04 -5.32
N ASN A 83 6.85 -13.78 -5.58
CA ASN A 83 7.71 -12.64 -5.26
C ASN A 83 7.94 -12.54 -3.76
N THR A 84 9.21 -12.34 -3.39
CA THR A 84 9.63 -12.08 -2.02
C THR A 84 10.59 -10.90 -2.02
N GLY A 85 10.75 -10.25 -0.88
CA GLY A 85 11.69 -9.15 -0.77
C GLY A 85 11.33 -8.18 0.34
N VAL A 86 12.03 -7.07 0.36
CA VAL A 86 11.86 -6.00 1.35
C VAL A 86 10.83 -4.99 0.85
N ALA A 87 9.89 -4.63 1.72
CA ALA A 87 8.90 -3.61 1.43
C ALA A 87 8.69 -2.71 2.65
N VAL A 88 8.20 -1.50 2.40
CA VAL A 88 7.82 -0.56 3.46
C VAL A 88 6.33 -0.32 3.37
N VAL A 89 5.64 -0.39 4.50
CA VAL A 89 4.23 0.00 4.64
C VAL A 89 4.18 1.35 5.33
N GLU A 90 3.46 2.28 4.74
CA GLU A 90 3.29 3.62 5.28
C GLU A 90 1.80 3.93 5.41
N ILE A 91 1.42 4.50 6.54
CA ILE A 91 0.04 4.92 6.80
C ILE A 91 0.06 6.43 7.08
N PHE A 92 -0.72 7.17 6.29
CA PHE A 92 -0.83 8.62 6.42
C PHE A 92 -2.24 8.97 6.86
N GLN A 93 -2.36 9.78 7.91
CA GLN A 93 -3.63 10.39 8.26
C GLN A 93 -3.75 11.71 7.50
N LEU A 94 -4.80 11.81 6.67
CA LEU A 94 -5.04 12.98 5.85
C LEU A 94 -6.00 13.94 6.54
N PRO A 95 -5.87 15.26 6.30
CA PRO A 95 -6.79 16.24 6.84
C PRO A 95 -8.21 16.09 6.29
#